data_f16ff489f4afda8fcaf49a8f7d9b6f32
#
_entry.id   f16ff489f4afda8fcaf49a8f7d9b6f32
#
_cell.length_a   1.000
_cell.length_b   1.000
_cell.length_c   1.000
_cell.angle_alpha   90.00
_cell.angle_beta   90.00
_cell.angle_gamma   90.00
#
_symmetry.space_group_name_H-M   'P 1'
#
loop_
_entity.id
_entity.type
_entity.pdbx_description
1 polymer ?
#
loop_
_entity_poly.entity_id
_entity_poly.type
_entity_poly.pdbx_seq_one_letter_code
_entity_poly.pdbx_strand_id
1 'polypeptide(L)'
;MIISVFTEKYKSIQRKLINSAVVESNGNTVQAIAQWDTGATGTCISKKIVSQLGLQPTGMIRVQTPSGIGIMNKYMINLILNNEVRIMNLVVMDSKIGNQGIDVLIGMDIISIGDFAVSNFEGRTQFSFRIPSQGHVEYHR
;
A
#
# COMPACT_ATOMS: atom_id res chain seq x y z
N MET A 1 9.51 16.30 15.88
CA MET A 1 9.23 15.32 14.81
C MET A 1 8.31 14.26 15.36
N ILE A 2 7.23 13.96 14.66
CA ILE A 2 6.31 12.89 15.04
C ILE A 2 6.70 11.63 14.24
N ILE A 3 6.96 10.54 14.95
CA ILE A 3 7.23 9.25 14.34
C ILE A 3 5.95 8.41 14.45
N SER A 4 5.45 7.97 13.31
CA SER A 4 4.29 7.10 13.25
C SER A 4 4.75 5.68 12.97
N VAL A 5 4.27 4.71 13.74
CA VAL A 5 4.74 3.33 13.67
C VAL A 5 3.60 2.36 13.94
N PHE A 6 3.64 1.21 13.26
CA PHE A 6 2.79 0.08 13.61
C PHE A 6 3.51 -1.24 13.33
N THR A 7 3.01 -2.29 13.97
CA THR A 7 3.43 -3.67 13.72
C THR A 7 2.18 -4.51 13.48
N GLU A 8 2.17 -5.27 12.38
CA GLU A 8 1.13 -6.24 12.08
C GLU A 8 1.66 -7.63 12.42
N LYS A 9 0.93 -8.33 13.30
CA LYS A 9 1.34 -9.66 13.79
C LYS A 9 0.38 -10.70 13.26
N TYR A 10 0.92 -11.80 12.74
CA TYR A 10 0.14 -12.93 12.24
C TYR A 10 0.34 -14.14 13.15
N LYS A 11 -0.59 -15.08 13.10
CA LYS A 11 -0.54 -16.29 13.91
C LYS A 11 0.26 -17.43 13.28
N SER A 12 0.62 -17.28 12.00
CA SER A 12 1.35 -18.28 11.22
C SER A 12 2.25 -17.59 10.20
N ILE A 13 3.03 -18.38 9.46
CA ILE A 13 3.86 -17.85 8.37
C ILE A 13 2.96 -17.32 7.25
N GLN A 14 3.24 -16.10 6.82
CA GLN A 14 2.55 -15.45 5.71
C GLN A 14 3.50 -15.25 4.54
N ARG A 15 3.06 -15.59 3.34
CA ARG A 15 3.81 -15.34 2.11
C ARG A 15 3.36 -14.06 1.41
N LYS A 16 2.24 -13.52 1.83
CA LYS A 16 1.74 -12.20 1.40
C LYS A 16 1.46 -11.40 2.67
N LEU A 17 1.92 -10.16 2.69
CA LEU A 17 1.74 -9.29 3.85
C LEU A 17 0.49 -8.45 3.62
N ILE A 18 -0.62 -8.92 4.16
CA ILE A 18 -1.94 -8.34 3.96
C ILE A 18 -2.46 -7.79 5.28
N ASN A 19 -2.97 -6.57 5.24
CA ASN A 19 -3.65 -5.97 6.39
C ASN A 19 -4.75 -5.02 5.92
N SER A 20 -5.47 -4.43 6.86
CA SER A 20 -6.52 -3.46 6.58
C SER A 20 -5.95 -2.07 6.39
N ALA A 21 -6.60 -1.29 5.54
CA ALA A 21 -6.32 0.13 5.36
C ALA A 21 -7.63 0.85 5.09
N VAL A 22 -7.60 2.19 5.14
CA VAL A 22 -8.74 3.03 4.77
C VAL A 22 -8.31 3.92 3.62
N VAL A 23 -9.10 3.95 2.57
CA VAL A 23 -8.91 4.88 1.46
C VAL A 23 -9.90 6.03 1.62
N GLU A 24 -9.40 7.26 1.55
CA GLU A 24 -10.20 8.46 1.75
C GLU A 24 -10.06 9.39 0.55
N SER A 25 -11.17 9.98 0.15
CA SER A 25 -11.22 11.02 -0.87
C SER A 25 -12.41 11.94 -0.61
N ASN A 26 -12.17 13.26 -0.60
CA ASN A 26 -13.21 14.27 -0.42
C ASN A 26 -14.12 14.00 0.80
N GLY A 27 -13.52 13.54 1.90
CA GLY A 27 -14.27 13.26 3.13
C GLY A 27 -14.99 11.93 3.16
N ASN A 28 -15.00 11.17 2.06
CA ASN A 28 -15.58 9.84 1.98
C ASN A 28 -14.49 8.80 2.21
N THR A 29 -14.83 7.73 2.92
CA THR A 29 -13.88 6.67 3.26
C THR A 29 -14.42 5.31 2.85
N VAL A 30 -13.53 4.37 2.58
CA VAL A 30 -13.86 2.98 2.36
C VAL A 30 -12.80 2.09 3.01
N GLN A 31 -13.25 1.01 3.64
CA GLN A 31 -12.36 -0.01 4.18
C GLN A 31 -11.77 -0.81 3.02
N ALA A 32 -10.48 -1.10 3.10
CA ALA A 32 -9.75 -1.74 2.03
C ALA A 32 -8.84 -2.85 2.57
N ILE A 33 -8.60 -3.84 1.73
CA ILE A 33 -7.61 -4.88 1.98
C ILE A 33 -6.35 -4.49 1.23
N ALA A 34 -5.25 -4.29 1.96
CA ALA A 34 -3.98 -3.85 1.40
C ALA A 34 -2.95 -4.99 1.42
N GLN A 35 -2.15 -5.07 0.36
CA GLN A 35 -0.98 -5.93 0.31
C GLN A 35 0.27 -5.06 0.17
N TRP A 36 1.28 -5.35 0.96
CA TRP A 36 2.58 -4.69 0.93
C TRP A 36 3.49 -5.43 -0.04
N ASP A 37 4.03 -4.73 -1.05
CA ASP A 37 4.77 -5.36 -2.14
C ASP A 37 6.02 -4.54 -2.49
N THR A 38 7.17 -5.02 -2.03
CA THR A 38 8.47 -4.39 -2.32
C THR A 38 8.86 -4.50 -3.79
N GLY A 39 8.19 -5.36 -4.55
CA GLY A 39 8.40 -5.51 -6.00
C GLY A 39 7.61 -4.53 -6.85
N ALA A 40 6.66 -3.80 -6.25
CA ALA A 40 5.89 -2.77 -6.95
C ALA A 40 6.56 -1.41 -6.77
N THR A 41 6.75 -0.67 -7.87
CA THR A 41 7.36 0.67 -7.81
C THR A 41 6.39 1.72 -7.32
N GLY A 42 5.11 1.58 -7.64
CA GLY A 42 4.05 2.51 -7.25
C GLY A 42 2.86 1.81 -6.65
N THR A 43 2.10 2.53 -5.86
CA THR A 43 0.88 2.03 -5.23
C THR A 43 -0.26 2.04 -6.24
N CYS A 44 -1.04 0.96 -6.23
CA CYS A 44 -2.21 0.79 -7.10
C CYS A 44 -3.46 0.56 -6.26
N ILE A 45 -4.62 0.92 -6.82
CA ILE A 45 -5.92 0.63 -6.22
C ILE A 45 -6.76 -0.17 -7.20
N SER A 46 -7.73 -0.92 -6.68
CA SER A 46 -8.66 -1.68 -7.50
C SER A 46 -9.71 -0.76 -8.13
N LYS A 47 -10.28 -1.21 -9.23
CA LYS A 47 -11.39 -0.49 -9.87
C LYS A 47 -12.62 -0.43 -8.97
N LYS A 48 -12.78 -1.39 -8.08
CA LYS A 48 -13.84 -1.40 -7.08
C LYS A 48 -13.73 -0.18 -6.15
N ILE A 49 -12.52 0.15 -5.67
CA ILE A 49 -12.29 1.34 -4.84
C ILE A 49 -12.59 2.62 -5.62
N VAL A 50 -12.15 2.68 -6.86
CA VAL A 50 -12.46 3.82 -7.75
C VAL A 50 -13.96 4.04 -7.84
N SER A 51 -14.74 2.98 -8.06
CA SER A 51 -16.20 3.05 -8.15
C SER A 51 -16.84 3.42 -6.83
N GLN A 52 -16.44 2.80 -5.73
CA GLN A 52 -17.03 3.02 -4.41
C GLN A 52 -16.84 4.48 -3.93
N LEU A 53 -15.72 5.09 -4.24
CA LEU A 53 -15.42 6.47 -3.85
C LEU A 53 -15.78 7.48 -4.92
N GLY A 54 -16.22 7.04 -6.10
CA GLY A 54 -16.54 7.93 -7.21
C GLY A 54 -15.34 8.76 -7.66
N LEU A 55 -14.14 8.16 -7.66
CA LEU A 55 -12.92 8.87 -7.98
C LEU A 55 -12.89 9.32 -9.43
N GLN A 56 -12.43 10.54 -9.64
CA GLN A 56 -12.21 11.09 -10.98
C GLN A 56 -10.73 11.04 -11.32
N PRO A 57 -10.35 10.59 -12.52
CA PRO A 57 -8.94 10.56 -12.91
C PRO A 57 -8.33 11.96 -12.88
N THR A 58 -7.11 12.06 -12.33
CA THR A 58 -6.32 13.28 -12.37
C THR A 58 -5.36 13.30 -13.56
N GLY A 59 -5.27 12.19 -14.28
CA GLY A 59 -4.43 12.04 -15.47
C GLY A 59 -4.43 10.60 -15.94
N MET A 60 -3.66 10.35 -17.00
CA MET A 60 -3.47 9.02 -17.57
C MET A 60 -1.99 8.79 -17.81
N ILE A 61 -1.57 7.53 -17.78
CA ILE A 61 -0.21 7.13 -18.07
C ILE A 61 -0.26 5.96 -19.05
N ARG A 62 0.67 5.96 -20.02
CA ARG A 62 0.88 4.80 -20.90
C ARG A 62 1.81 3.81 -20.20
N VAL A 63 1.42 2.55 -20.22
CA VAL A 63 2.23 1.46 -19.65
C VAL A 63 2.50 0.41 -20.71
N GLN A 64 3.71 -0.13 -20.70
CA GLN A 64 4.07 -1.26 -21.55
C GLN A 64 3.59 -2.55 -20.86
N THR A 65 2.78 -3.33 -21.56
CA THR A 65 2.32 -4.63 -21.10
C THR A 65 2.74 -5.71 -22.08
N PRO A 66 2.70 -7.01 -21.69
CA PRO A 66 2.99 -8.10 -22.63
C PRO A 66 2.10 -8.10 -23.87
N SER A 67 0.89 -7.56 -23.78
CA SER A 67 -0.06 -7.46 -24.89
C SER A 67 0.02 -6.16 -25.68
N GLY A 68 1.01 -5.28 -25.37
CA GLY A 68 1.21 -4.01 -26.05
C GLY A 68 1.18 -2.82 -25.10
N ILE A 69 0.82 -1.63 -25.63
CA ILE A 69 0.72 -0.41 -24.84
C ILE A 69 -0.69 -0.32 -24.27
N GLY A 70 -0.79 -0.22 -22.94
CA GLY A 70 -2.02 0.06 -22.23
C GLY A 70 -2.08 1.47 -21.69
N ILE A 71 -3.26 1.87 -21.24
CA ILE A 71 -3.47 3.17 -20.59
C ILE A 71 -4.03 2.88 -19.19
N MET A 72 -3.41 3.50 -18.16
CA MET A 72 -3.89 3.46 -16.79
C MET A 72 -4.28 4.85 -16.35
N ASN A 73 -5.36 4.96 -15.60
CA ASN A 73 -5.77 6.22 -15.00
C ASN A 73 -5.02 6.45 -13.70
N LYS A 74 -4.74 7.72 -13.42
CA LYS A 74 -4.18 8.16 -12.15
C LYS A 74 -5.27 8.81 -11.31
N TYR A 75 -5.16 8.63 -10.01
CA TYR A 75 -6.07 9.22 -9.02
C TYR A 75 -5.26 9.76 -7.86
N MET A 76 -5.84 10.69 -7.11
CA MET A 76 -5.24 11.18 -5.88
C MET A 76 -6.12 10.79 -4.71
N ILE A 77 -5.53 10.15 -3.71
CA ILE A 77 -6.24 9.67 -2.52
C ILE A 77 -5.43 9.98 -1.25
N ASN A 78 -6.07 9.80 -0.12
CA ASN A 78 -5.38 9.68 1.16
C ASN A 78 -5.48 8.22 1.59
N LEU A 79 -4.37 7.68 2.09
CA LEU A 79 -4.32 6.31 2.59
C LEU A 79 -4.05 6.35 4.09
N ILE A 80 -4.93 5.71 4.85
CA ILE A 80 -4.82 5.65 6.30
C ILE A 80 -4.48 4.22 6.68
N LEU A 81 -3.31 4.06 7.27
CA LEU A 81 -2.78 2.78 7.72
C LEU A 81 -3.06 2.60 9.22
N ASN A 82 -2.57 1.51 9.80
CA ASN A 82 -2.70 1.23 11.22
C ASN A 82 -2.16 2.40 12.06
N ASN A 83 -2.71 2.56 13.26
CA ASN A 83 -2.30 3.60 14.23
C ASN A 83 -2.34 5.01 13.64
N GLU A 84 -3.31 5.28 12.75
CA GLU A 84 -3.50 6.59 12.13
C GLU A 84 -2.28 7.07 11.34
N VAL A 85 -1.47 6.14 10.83
CA VAL A 85 -0.38 6.48 9.91
C VAL A 85 -1.02 6.94 8.60
N ARG A 86 -0.89 8.22 8.27
CA ARG A 86 -1.58 8.81 7.13
C ARG A 86 -0.61 9.15 6.01
N ILE A 87 -0.93 8.72 4.81
CA ILE A 87 -0.23 9.12 3.59
C ILE A 87 -1.19 10.02 2.82
N MET A 88 -0.90 11.31 2.83
CA MET A 88 -1.79 12.31 2.22
C MET A 88 -1.39 12.60 0.79
N ASN A 89 -2.38 12.92 -0.05
CA ASN A 89 -2.19 13.34 -1.44
C ASN A 89 -1.36 12.33 -2.24
N LEU A 90 -1.67 11.06 -2.06
CA LEU A 90 -0.97 9.96 -2.73
C LEU A 90 -1.54 9.80 -4.15
N VAL A 91 -0.64 9.84 -5.15
CA VAL A 91 -1.02 9.52 -6.53
C VAL A 91 -0.94 8.01 -6.71
N VAL A 92 -2.06 7.42 -7.13
CA VAL A 92 -2.18 5.98 -7.35
C VAL A 92 -2.71 5.72 -8.76
N MET A 93 -2.48 4.50 -9.26
CA MET A 93 -3.04 4.04 -10.53
C MET A 93 -4.08 2.96 -10.25
N ASP A 94 -5.11 2.87 -11.09
CA ASP A 94 -6.02 1.73 -11.01
C ASP A 94 -5.37 0.48 -11.62
N SER A 95 -5.77 -0.67 -11.12
CA SER A 95 -5.21 -1.95 -11.56
C SER A 95 -6.21 -3.07 -11.35
N LYS A 96 -5.97 -4.20 -12.01
CA LYS A 96 -6.82 -5.40 -11.90
C LYS A 96 -6.54 -6.23 -10.65
N ILE A 97 -5.93 -5.64 -9.61
CA ILE A 97 -5.61 -6.33 -8.37
C ILE A 97 -6.84 -6.86 -7.61
N GLY A 98 -8.02 -6.29 -7.86
CA GLY A 98 -9.26 -6.75 -7.24
C GLY A 98 -9.61 -8.21 -7.52
N ASN A 99 -9.12 -8.77 -8.64
CA ASN A 99 -9.30 -10.19 -8.96
C ASN A 99 -8.59 -11.12 -7.98
N GLN A 100 -7.67 -10.61 -7.20
CA GLN A 100 -6.92 -11.35 -6.17
C GLN A 100 -7.46 -11.08 -4.77
N GLY A 101 -8.60 -10.39 -4.64
CA GLY A 101 -9.17 -10.02 -3.35
C GLY A 101 -8.46 -8.88 -2.64
N ILE A 102 -7.67 -8.10 -3.38
CA ILE A 102 -6.88 -7.00 -2.83
C ILE A 102 -7.42 -5.68 -3.39
N ASP A 103 -7.55 -4.69 -2.53
CA ASP A 103 -8.06 -3.36 -2.90
C ASP A 103 -6.94 -2.36 -3.13
N VAL A 104 -5.83 -2.50 -2.40
CA VAL A 104 -4.67 -1.60 -2.47
C VAL A 104 -3.41 -2.44 -2.53
N LEU A 105 -2.54 -2.15 -3.50
CA LEU A 105 -1.19 -2.73 -3.55
C LEU A 105 -0.21 -1.63 -3.18
N ILE A 106 0.39 -1.74 -2.00
CA ILE A 106 1.32 -0.74 -1.46
C ILE A 106 2.71 -1.02 -2.02
N GLY A 107 3.24 -0.08 -2.78
CA GLY A 107 4.53 -0.20 -3.42
C GLY A 107 5.65 0.55 -2.73
N MET A 108 6.78 0.58 -3.40
CA MET A 108 7.99 1.22 -2.87
C MET A 108 7.88 2.74 -2.77
N ASP A 109 6.93 3.36 -3.44
CA ASP A 109 6.64 4.78 -3.27
C ASP A 109 6.26 5.12 -1.82
N ILE A 110 5.56 4.22 -1.14
CA ILE A 110 5.26 4.36 0.30
C ILE A 110 6.37 3.75 1.15
N ILE A 111 6.78 2.52 0.84
CA ILE A 111 7.77 1.80 1.65
C ILE A 111 9.07 2.59 1.78
N SER A 112 9.47 3.29 0.72
CA SER A 112 10.74 4.03 0.68
C SER A 112 10.75 5.33 1.50
N ILE A 113 9.60 5.80 1.97
CA ILE A 113 9.57 6.99 2.83
C ILE A 113 9.73 6.67 4.32
N GLY A 114 9.85 5.39 4.65
CA GLY A 114 10.02 4.93 6.01
C GLY A 114 10.94 3.73 6.10
N ASP A 115 10.80 2.99 7.19
CA ASP A 115 11.54 1.76 7.44
C ASP A 115 10.57 0.59 7.53
N PHE A 116 10.83 -0.46 6.77
CA PHE A 116 9.96 -1.62 6.67
C PHE A 116 10.79 -2.87 7.00
N ALA A 117 10.30 -3.68 7.95
CA ALA A 117 11.01 -4.88 8.38
C ALA A 117 10.03 -6.04 8.57
N VAL A 118 10.45 -7.21 8.13
CA VAL A 118 9.67 -8.45 8.23
C VAL A 118 10.48 -9.48 9.01
N SER A 119 9.84 -10.19 9.93
CA SER A 119 10.45 -11.30 10.66
C SER A 119 9.47 -12.46 10.80
N ASN A 120 10.00 -13.65 11.10
CA ASN A 120 9.24 -14.90 11.12
C ASN A 120 9.58 -15.76 12.34
N PHE A 121 9.75 -15.13 13.48
CA PHE A 121 10.19 -15.82 14.70
C PHE A 121 9.12 -16.79 15.22
N GLU A 122 9.54 -17.97 15.60
CA GLU A 122 8.68 -19.04 16.14
C GLU A 122 7.50 -19.39 15.24
N GLY A 123 7.70 -19.40 13.92
CA GLY A 123 6.68 -19.80 12.96
C GLY A 123 5.57 -18.76 12.75
N ARG A 124 5.80 -17.52 13.15
CA ARG A 124 4.83 -16.44 12.99
C ARG A 124 5.48 -15.26 12.27
N THR A 125 4.83 -14.82 11.20
CA THR A 125 5.26 -13.63 10.47
C THR A 125 4.77 -12.38 11.20
N GLN A 126 5.60 -11.35 11.20
CA GLN A 126 5.16 -9.99 11.51
C GLN A 126 5.91 -9.01 10.62
N PHE A 127 5.31 -7.85 10.38
CA PHE A 127 6.02 -6.74 9.77
C PHE A 127 5.76 -5.45 10.51
N SER A 128 6.73 -4.56 10.45
CA SER A 128 6.64 -3.22 11.05
C SER A 128 6.94 -2.17 10.01
N PHE A 129 6.29 -1.03 10.15
CA PHE A 129 6.54 0.12 9.30
C PHE A 129 6.56 1.37 10.16
N ARG A 130 7.52 2.26 9.92
CA ARG A 130 7.59 3.56 10.59
C ARG A 130 7.96 4.65 9.61
N ILE A 131 7.38 5.82 9.80
CA ILE A 131 7.68 7.02 9.03
C ILE A 131 7.84 8.22 9.97
N PRO A 132 8.78 9.13 9.66
CA PRO A 132 9.84 9.01 8.68
C PRO A 132 10.88 7.95 9.08
N SER A 133 11.78 7.61 8.16
CA SER A 133 12.87 6.67 8.43
C SER A 133 13.71 7.15 9.62
N GLN A 134 14.06 6.22 10.51
CA GLN A 134 14.87 6.48 11.69
C GLN A 134 16.29 5.90 11.57
N GLY A 135 16.55 5.16 10.52
CA GLY A 135 17.85 4.55 10.29
C GLY A 135 17.70 3.19 9.61
N HIS A 136 18.83 2.60 9.21
CA HIS A 136 18.82 1.28 8.62
C HIS A 136 18.55 0.20 9.66
N VAL A 137 17.81 -0.82 9.27
CA VAL A 137 17.63 -2.04 10.07
C VAL A 137 18.70 -3.04 9.62
N GLU A 138 19.70 -3.28 10.46
CA GLU A 138 20.81 -4.17 10.17
C GLU A 138 20.91 -5.25 11.23
N TYR A 139 21.37 -6.43 10.81
CA TYR A 139 21.63 -7.53 11.75
C TYR A 139 23.13 -7.64 11.98
N HIS A 140 23.48 -7.82 13.24
CA HIS A 140 24.87 -8.00 13.67
C HIS A 140 25.00 -9.34 14.40
N ARG A 141 26.19 -9.92 14.31
CA ARG A 141 26.52 -11.12 15.08
C ARG A 141 27.05 -10.73 16.45
#